data_36bd12881041e6496d61bc850dbcefb6
#
_entry.id   36bd12881041e6496d61bc850dbcefb6
#
_cell.length_a   1.000
_cell.length_b   1.000
_cell.length_c   1.000
_cell.angle_alpha   90.00
_cell.angle_beta   90.00
_cell.angle_gamma   90.00
#
_symmetry.space_group_name_H-M   'P 1'
#
loop_
_entity.id
_entity.type
_entity.pdbx_description
1 polymer ?
#
loop_
_entity_poly.entity_id
_entity_poly.type
_entity_poly.pdbx_seq_one_letter_code
_entity_poly.pdbx_strand_id
1 'polypeptide(L)'
;MKWGILATGTIAKKFASTVEQMGAEGEQLVAVGSRHMESAQAFAQQYGIPRCYDSYEGLAADPEKVETKEVHINEYGTDDYSRLALTYPGGCKAESVQTIGQELERNARILGTKGSIFLPDFQHAETMMLEVEGKEPEVIRCPVDINGFEYEIRETSRCVKLGRTGSDRYTPQDSLALTRLMYDTRMSWGMKFACEV
;
A
#
# COMPACT_ATOMS: atom_id res chain seq x y z
N MET A 1 -6.67 -16.29 12.33
CA MET A 1 -6.35 -14.92 11.87
C MET A 1 -6.36 -14.88 10.34
N LYS A 2 -6.55 -13.70 9.72
CA LYS A 2 -6.50 -13.55 8.24
C LYS A 2 -5.19 -12.89 7.83
N TRP A 3 -4.54 -13.42 6.80
CA TRP A 3 -3.21 -12.99 6.34
C TRP A 3 -3.23 -12.49 4.91
N GLY A 4 -2.59 -11.35 4.66
CA GLY A 4 -2.23 -10.89 3.32
C GLY A 4 -0.72 -11.07 3.09
N ILE A 5 -0.32 -11.48 1.89
CA ILE A 5 1.09 -11.69 1.52
C ILE A 5 1.49 -10.67 0.46
N LEU A 6 2.53 -9.89 0.76
CA LEU A 6 3.17 -8.96 -0.18
C LEU A 6 4.41 -9.63 -0.77
N ALA A 7 4.27 -10.63 -1.59
CA ALA A 7 5.30 -11.28 -2.40
C ALA A 7 4.85 -12.68 -2.88
N THR A 8 5.56 -13.24 -3.85
CA THR A 8 5.36 -14.62 -4.33
C THR A 8 6.65 -15.43 -4.36
N GLY A 9 7.72 -14.93 -3.71
CA GLY A 9 9.03 -15.57 -3.65
C GLY A 9 9.10 -16.77 -2.69
N THR A 10 10.30 -17.34 -2.55
CA THR A 10 10.54 -18.58 -1.77
C THR A 10 10.11 -18.45 -0.31
N ILE A 11 10.36 -17.32 0.34
CA ILE A 11 9.96 -17.07 1.73
C ILE A 11 8.43 -16.96 1.84
N ALA A 12 7.78 -16.27 0.89
CA ALA A 12 6.32 -16.17 0.84
C ALA A 12 5.66 -17.55 0.67
N LYS A 13 6.23 -18.44 -0.15
CA LYS A 13 5.77 -19.84 -0.30
C LYS A 13 5.88 -20.63 1.00
N LYS A 14 7.00 -20.49 1.73
CA LYS A 14 7.17 -21.13 3.04
C LYS A 14 6.14 -20.64 4.04
N PHE A 15 5.93 -19.31 4.10
CA PHE A 15 4.92 -18.71 4.96
C PHE A 15 3.52 -19.20 4.59
N ALA A 16 3.15 -19.20 3.30
CA ALA A 16 1.85 -19.65 2.83
C ALA A 16 1.58 -21.11 3.19
N SER A 17 2.54 -22.00 2.96
CA SER A 17 2.43 -23.41 3.35
C SER A 17 2.30 -23.61 4.88
N THR A 18 2.92 -22.75 5.68
CA THR A 18 2.76 -22.77 7.12
C THR A 18 1.36 -22.34 7.53
N VAL A 19 0.84 -21.24 6.99
CA VAL A 19 -0.54 -20.78 7.30
C VAL A 19 -1.57 -21.82 6.86
N GLU A 20 -1.36 -22.48 5.72
CA GLU A 20 -2.24 -23.56 5.24
C GLU A 20 -2.28 -24.73 6.25
N GLN A 21 -1.13 -25.15 6.80
CA GLN A 21 -1.04 -26.18 7.84
C GLN A 21 -1.70 -25.75 9.16
N MET A 22 -1.74 -24.45 9.45
CA MET A 22 -2.37 -23.87 10.64
C MET A 22 -3.88 -23.55 10.44
N GLY A 23 -4.47 -24.00 9.36
CA GLY A 23 -5.90 -23.76 9.07
C GLY A 23 -6.84 -24.23 10.18
N ALA A 24 -6.51 -25.35 10.85
CA ALA A 24 -7.26 -25.86 12.01
C ALA A 24 -7.20 -24.92 13.23
N GLU A 25 -6.20 -24.04 13.31
CA GLU A 25 -6.04 -23.02 14.34
C GLU A 25 -6.75 -21.70 13.96
N GLY A 26 -7.47 -21.66 12.82
CA GLY A 26 -8.19 -20.50 12.34
C GLY A 26 -7.33 -19.51 11.53
N GLU A 27 -6.14 -19.92 11.09
CA GLU A 27 -5.28 -19.12 10.23
C GLU A 27 -5.69 -19.27 8.76
N GLN A 28 -5.79 -18.16 8.02
CA GLN A 28 -6.26 -18.15 6.63
C GLN A 28 -5.48 -17.12 5.80
N LEU A 29 -5.14 -17.49 4.57
CA LEU A 29 -4.64 -16.57 3.55
C LEU A 29 -5.83 -15.95 2.82
N VAL A 30 -5.91 -14.62 2.77
CA VAL A 30 -7.06 -13.91 2.17
C VAL A 30 -6.68 -13.01 1.01
N ALA A 31 -5.41 -12.63 0.89
CA ALA A 31 -4.93 -11.78 -0.19
C ALA A 31 -3.45 -12.03 -0.50
N VAL A 32 -3.04 -11.83 -1.75
CA VAL A 32 -1.65 -11.82 -2.18
C VAL A 32 -1.41 -10.72 -3.21
N GLY A 33 -0.36 -9.94 -3.01
CA GLY A 33 0.15 -8.95 -3.95
C GLY A 33 1.49 -9.37 -4.54
N SER A 34 1.69 -9.14 -5.83
CA SER A 34 2.95 -9.38 -6.53
C SER A 34 3.13 -8.32 -7.61
N ARG A 35 4.37 -8.05 -8.01
CA ARG A 35 4.68 -7.12 -9.11
C ARG A 35 4.22 -7.62 -10.50
N HIS A 36 3.71 -8.83 -10.59
CA HIS A 36 3.22 -9.42 -11.82
C HIS A 36 1.95 -10.22 -11.52
N MET A 37 0.86 -9.91 -12.22
CA MET A 37 -0.43 -10.57 -12.03
C MET A 37 -0.35 -12.09 -12.20
N GLU A 38 0.36 -12.59 -13.20
CA GLU A 38 0.57 -14.03 -13.41
C GLU A 38 1.16 -14.72 -12.18
N SER A 39 2.14 -14.09 -11.54
CA SER A 39 2.76 -14.59 -10.31
C SER A 39 1.78 -14.55 -9.13
N ALA A 40 0.99 -13.49 -9.01
CA ALA A 40 -0.04 -13.38 -7.98
C ALA A 40 -1.15 -14.42 -8.18
N GLN A 41 -1.64 -14.60 -9.40
CA GLN A 41 -2.67 -15.58 -9.74
C GLN A 41 -2.19 -17.02 -9.52
N ALA A 42 -1.00 -17.37 -9.99
CA ALA A 42 -0.41 -18.69 -9.78
C ALA A 42 -0.25 -19.00 -8.28
N PHE A 43 0.20 -18.03 -7.51
CA PHE A 43 0.32 -18.16 -6.06
C PHE A 43 -1.05 -18.25 -5.38
N ALA A 44 -2.01 -17.42 -5.78
CA ALA A 44 -3.37 -17.46 -5.26
C ALA A 44 -4.05 -18.80 -5.55
N GLN A 45 -3.88 -19.32 -6.76
CA GLN A 45 -4.41 -20.63 -7.15
C GLN A 45 -3.77 -21.78 -6.35
N GLN A 46 -2.44 -21.71 -6.16
CA GLN A 46 -1.68 -22.73 -5.39
C GLN A 46 -2.13 -22.85 -3.94
N TYR A 47 -2.45 -21.73 -3.30
CA TYR A 47 -2.74 -21.64 -1.86
C TYR A 47 -4.20 -21.28 -1.55
N GLY A 48 -5.11 -21.34 -2.55
CA GLY A 48 -6.54 -21.09 -2.36
C GLY A 48 -6.87 -19.67 -1.87
N ILE A 49 -6.05 -18.67 -2.27
CA ILE A 49 -6.20 -17.28 -1.82
C ILE A 49 -7.29 -16.59 -2.67
N PRO A 50 -8.34 -16.02 -2.05
CA PRO A 50 -9.48 -15.49 -2.80
C PRO A 50 -9.19 -14.19 -3.55
N ARG A 51 -8.18 -13.40 -3.15
CA ARG A 51 -7.85 -12.12 -3.77
C ARG A 51 -6.38 -12.09 -4.16
N CYS A 52 -6.11 -11.67 -5.41
CA CYS A 52 -4.76 -11.44 -5.91
C CYS A 52 -4.67 -10.07 -6.59
N TYR A 53 -3.53 -9.43 -6.43
CA TYR A 53 -3.23 -8.10 -6.93
C TYR A 53 -1.92 -8.14 -7.72
N ASP A 54 -1.86 -7.40 -8.82
CA ASP A 54 -0.70 -7.32 -9.70
C ASP A 54 0.35 -6.29 -9.24
N SER A 55 0.06 -5.65 -8.13
CA SER A 55 0.96 -4.70 -7.46
C SER A 55 0.78 -4.76 -5.94
N TYR A 56 1.71 -4.17 -5.24
CA TYR A 56 1.59 -3.95 -3.80
C TYR A 56 0.65 -2.78 -3.51
N GLU A 57 0.63 -1.81 -4.39
CA GLU A 57 -0.22 -0.63 -4.38
C GLU A 57 -1.70 -1.02 -4.55
N GLY A 58 -2.00 -1.93 -5.48
CA GLY A 58 -3.35 -2.46 -5.66
C GLY A 58 -3.89 -3.16 -4.41
N LEU A 59 -3.03 -3.92 -3.70
CA LEU A 59 -3.40 -4.48 -2.41
C LEU A 59 -3.60 -3.38 -1.35
N ALA A 60 -2.75 -2.35 -1.34
CA ALA A 60 -2.84 -1.24 -0.40
C ALA A 60 -4.05 -0.33 -0.67
N ALA A 61 -4.52 -0.25 -1.93
CA ALA A 61 -5.69 0.54 -2.32
C ALA A 61 -7.04 -0.19 -2.08
N ASP A 62 -7.02 -1.42 -1.55
CA ASP A 62 -8.24 -2.21 -1.27
C ASP A 62 -8.39 -2.55 0.22
N PRO A 63 -8.58 -1.54 1.10
CA PRO A 63 -8.90 -1.80 2.50
C PRO A 63 -10.30 -2.42 2.63
N GLU A 64 -10.46 -3.34 3.58
CA GLU A 64 -11.79 -3.88 3.96
C GLU A 64 -12.65 -2.83 4.66
N LYS A 65 -12.03 -1.86 5.33
CA LYS A 65 -12.70 -0.80 6.07
C LYS A 65 -11.88 0.47 6.06
N VAL A 66 -12.55 1.59 5.79
CA VAL A 66 -12.02 2.94 5.98
C VAL A 66 -12.84 3.63 7.05
N GLU A 67 -12.19 4.18 8.06
CA GLU A 67 -12.82 4.98 9.12
C GLU A 67 -12.21 6.37 9.13
N THR A 68 -13.05 7.38 8.96
CA THR A 68 -12.66 8.75 9.26
C THR A 68 -12.59 8.93 10.77
N LYS A 69 -11.40 9.15 11.29
CA LYS A 69 -11.21 9.47 12.72
C LYS A 69 -11.45 10.94 12.99
N GLU A 70 -11.05 11.77 12.06
CA GLU A 70 -11.22 13.21 12.10
C GLU A 70 -11.20 13.77 10.69
N VAL A 71 -12.02 14.79 10.43
CA VAL A 71 -11.99 15.58 9.20
C VAL A 71 -12.42 16.99 9.52
N HIS A 72 -11.70 17.97 8.98
CA HIS A 72 -12.10 19.36 9.00
C HIS A 72 -12.36 19.83 7.58
N ILE A 73 -13.58 20.27 7.31
CA ILE A 73 -13.98 20.87 6.03
C ILE A 73 -13.99 22.39 6.22
N ASN A 74 -13.18 23.07 5.44
CA ASN A 74 -13.03 24.52 5.51
C ASN A 74 -14.21 25.27 4.86
N GLU A 75 -14.18 26.59 4.93
CA GLU A 75 -15.23 27.47 4.38
C GLU A 75 -15.41 27.36 2.85
N TYR A 76 -14.43 26.80 2.13
CA TYR A 76 -14.48 26.58 0.68
C TYR A 76 -15.06 25.19 0.32
N GLY A 77 -15.44 24.37 1.32
CA GLY A 77 -16.00 23.05 1.11
C GLY A 77 -14.96 21.98 0.77
N THR A 78 -13.69 22.23 1.08
CA THR A 78 -12.60 21.26 0.92
C THR A 78 -12.02 20.84 2.28
N ASP A 79 -11.47 19.63 2.38
CA ASP A 79 -10.76 19.22 3.58
C ASP A 79 -9.41 19.93 3.67
N ASP A 80 -9.10 20.50 4.82
CA ASP A 80 -7.80 21.05 5.15
C ASP A 80 -7.06 20.21 6.21
N TYR A 81 -7.77 19.27 6.82
CA TYR A 81 -7.22 18.24 7.68
C TYR A 81 -8.06 16.96 7.59
N SER A 82 -7.40 15.80 7.48
CA SER A 82 -8.06 14.53 7.63
C SER A 82 -7.17 13.48 8.28
N ARG A 83 -7.79 12.61 9.09
CA ARG A 83 -7.17 11.46 9.75
C ARG A 83 -8.01 10.23 9.50
N LEU A 84 -7.43 9.27 8.81
CA LEU A 84 -8.07 8.04 8.39
C LEU A 84 -7.42 6.84 9.07
N ALA A 85 -8.24 5.88 9.47
CA ALA A 85 -7.78 4.55 9.83
C ALA A 85 -8.30 3.53 8.81
N LEU A 86 -7.40 2.75 8.25
CA LEU A 86 -7.68 1.74 7.24
C LEU A 86 -7.43 0.36 7.85
N THR A 87 -8.32 -0.59 7.59
CA THR A 87 -8.14 -1.98 7.95
C THR A 87 -8.09 -2.82 6.70
N TYR A 88 -7.04 -3.60 6.56
CA TYR A 88 -6.78 -4.46 5.41
C TYR A 88 -7.07 -5.93 5.72
N PRO A 89 -7.21 -6.76 4.69
CA PRO A 89 -7.28 -8.21 4.84
C PRO A 89 -6.14 -8.75 5.71
N GLY A 90 -6.50 -9.59 6.68
CA GLY A 90 -5.51 -10.11 7.64
C GLY A 90 -5.39 -9.29 8.92
N GLY A 91 -6.16 -8.19 9.04
CA GLY A 91 -6.18 -7.34 10.25
C GLY A 91 -5.02 -6.35 10.31
N CYS A 92 -4.24 -6.19 9.24
CA CYS A 92 -3.28 -5.10 9.13
C CYS A 92 -4.02 -3.77 9.21
N LYS A 93 -3.45 -2.81 9.93
CA LYS A 93 -4.01 -1.47 10.09
C LYS A 93 -3.03 -0.43 9.61
N ALA A 94 -3.56 0.60 8.95
CA ALA A 94 -2.82 1.80 8.62
C ALA A 94 -3.54 3.03 9.16
N GLU A 95 -2.79 4.04 9.50
CA GLU A 95 -3.30 5.37 9.82
C GLU A 95 -2.64 6.37 8.89
N SER A 96 -3.44 7.25 8.32
CA SER A 96 -2.99 8.31 7.42
C SER A 96 -3.50 9.64 7.92
N VAL A 97 -2.60 10.62 8.00
CA VAL A 97 -2.91 11.99 8.38
C VAL A 97 -2.50 12.92 7.25
N GLN A 98 -3.42 13.73 6.78
CA GLN A 98 -3.20 14.72 5.72
C GLN A 98 -3.65 16.09 6.20
N THR A 99 -2.92 17.13 5.80
CA THR A 99 -3.31 18.51 6.03
C THR A 99 -2.67 19.45 5.02
N ILE A 100 -3.38 20.52 4.71
CA ILE A 100 -2.85 21.68 3.96
C ILE A 100 -2.71 22.93 4.84
N GLY A 101 -3.29 22.90 6.04
CA GLY A 101 -3.29 24.03 6.98
C GLY A 101 -2.20 23.99 8.05
N GLN A 102 -1.45 22.90 8.16
CA GLN A 102 -0.42 22.70 9.18
C GLN A 102 0.80 22.02 8.58
N GLU A 103 1.97 22.28 9.12
CA GLU A 103 3.19 21.56 8.78
C GLU A 103 3.25 20.26 9.58
N LEU A 104 3.30 19.12 8.89
CA LEU A 104 3.49 17.80 9.49
C LEU A 104 4.84 17.21 9.07
N GLU A 105 5.40 16.38 9.93
CA GLU A 105 6.54 15.54 9.55
C GLU A 105 6.12 14.54 8.47
N ARG A 106 6.88 14.48 7.37
CA ARG A 106 6.62 13.56 6.25
C ARG A 106 7.21 12.19 6.49
N ASN A 107 6.99 11.65 7.69
CA ASN A 107 7.49 10.34 8.04
C ASN A 107 6.46 9.22 7.87
N ALA A 108 6.96 7.99 7.75
CA ALA A 108 6.15 6.79 7.79
C ALA A 108 6.80 5.74 8.69
N ARG A 109 6.00 5.02 9.45
CA ARG A 109 6.46 3.91 10.29
C ARG A 109 5.63 2.66 10.00
N ILE A 110 6.32 1.57 9.71
CA ILE A 110 5.73 0.25 9.53
C ILE A 110 6.08 -0.58 10.78
N LEU A 111 5.07 -1.01 11.51
CA LEU A 111 5.23 -1.84 12.70
C LEU A 111 4.92 -3.29 12.35
N GLY A 112 5.89 -4.15 12.50
CA GLY A 112 5.76 -5.59 12.37
C GLY A 112 5.84 -6.31 13.72
N THR A 113 5.58 -7.61 13.73
CA THR A 113 5.64 -8.43 14.95
C THR A 113 7.05 -8.68 15.48
N LYS A 114 8.09 -8.40 14.66
CA LYS A 114 9.50 -8.65 15.01
C LYS A 114 10.38 -7.42 14.89
N GLY A 115 9.77 -6.24 14.70
CA GLY A 115 10.54 -5.02 14.54
C GLY A 115 9.77 -3.92 13.83
N SER A 116 10.46 -2.87 13.46
CA SER A 116 9.86 -1.72 12.74
C SER A 116 10.76 -1.22 11.62
N ILE A 117 10.12 -0.57 10.64
CA ILE A 117 10.79 0.23 9.61
C ILE A 117 10.32 1.66 9.81
N PHE A 118 11.26 2.60 9.86
CA PHE A 118 10.98 4.03 9.91
C PHE A 118 11.57 4.73 8.69
N LEU A 119 10.74 5.50 8.00
CA LEU A 119 11.10 6.34 6.85
C LEU A 119 11.00 7.80 7.32
N PRO A 120 12.11 8.51 7.51
CA PRO A 120 12.10 9.91 7.97
C PRO A 120 11.43 10.88 7.00
N ASP A 121 11.51 10.59 5.69
CA ASP A 121 10.79 11.27 4.64
C ASP A 121 10.31 10.22 3.61
N PHE A 122 9.03 9.86 3.67
CA PHE A 122 8.49 8.85 2.76
C PHE A 122 8.29 9.37 1.32
N GLN A 123 8.24 10.68 1.13
CA GLN A 123 8.13 11.29 -0.20
C GLN A 123 9.47 11.26 -0.95
N HIS A 124 10.58 11.29 -0.20
CA HIS A 124 11.95 11.16 -0.70
C HIS A 124 12.65 10.06 0.08
N ALA A 125 12.20 8.82 -0.09
CA ALA A 125 12.59 7.67 0.73
C ALA A 125 14.01 7.16 0.44
N GLU A 126 15.01 8.04 0.52
CA GLU A 126 16.43 7.68 0.33
C GLU A 126 17.06 7.01 1.55
N THR A 127 16.39 7.06 2.68
CA THR A 127 16.87 6.48 3.94
C THR A 127 15.74 5.77 4.65
N MET A 128 16.01 4.58 5.16
CA MET A 128 15.15 3.90 6.11
C MET A 128 15.96 3.37 7.29
N MET A 129 15.32 3.30 8.44
CA MET A 129 15.86 2.71 9.66
C MET A 129 15.12 1.41 9.91
N LEU A 130 15.86 0.30 9.96
CA LEU A 130 15.34 -1.04 10.26
C LEU A 130 15.72 -1.41 11.70
N GLU A 131 14.71 -1.65 12.52
CA GLU A 131 14.85 -2.15 13.89
C GLU A 131 14.27 -3.55 13.97
N VAL A 132 15.07 -4.53 14.31
CA VAL A 132 14.64 -5.93 14.46
C VAL A 132 14.95 -6.39 15.88
N GLU A 133 13.98 -7.05 16.51
CA GLU A 133 14.16 -7.58 17.86
C GLU A 133 15.42 -8.44 17.98
N GLY A 134 16.27 -8.14 18.96
CA GLY A 134 17.53 -8.84 19.21
C GLY A 134 18.67 -8.52 18.23
N LYS A 135 18.52 -7.49 17.38
CA LYS A 135 19.60 -6.99 16.50
C LYS A 135 19.84 -5.50 16.71
N GLU A 136 21.05 -5.07 16.38
CA GLU A 136 21.34 -3.64 16.32
C GLU A 136 20.52 -2.97 15.20
N PRO A 137 20.05 -1.73 15.41
CA PRO A 137 19.37 -0.98 14.36
C PRO A 137 20.24 -0.78 13.12
N GLU A 138 19.66 -0.95 11.95
CA GLU A 138 20.33 -0.77 10.67
C GLU A 138 19.79 0.44 9.93
N VAL A 139 20.69 1.30 9.42
CA VAL A 139 20.33 2.40 8.53
C VAL A 139 20.64 2.00 7.10
N ILE A 140 19.59 1.86 6.29
CA ILE A 140 19.69 1.50 4.87
C ILE A 140 19.54 2.79 4.05
N ARG A 141 20.48 3.03 3.15
CA ARG A 141 20.49 4.20 2.26
C ARG A 141 20.32 3.75 0.83
N CYS A 142 19.36 4.36 0.13
CA CYS A 142 19.04 4.13 -1.28
C CYS A 142 18.91 5.49 -1.97
N PRO A 143 20.03 6.21 -2.19
CA PRO A 143 19.95 7.53 -2.80
C PRO A 143 19.38 7.43 -4.21
N VAL A 144 18.61 8.44 -4.62
CA VAL A 144 18.13 8.57 -5.99
C VAL A 144 19.26 9.03 -6.91
N ASP A 145 19.18 8.68 -8.21
CA ASP A 145 20.25 9.03 -9.17
C ASP A 145 20.26 10.54 -9.46
N ILE A 146 19.08 11.18 -9.54
CA ILE A 146 18.92 12.60 -9.88
C ILE A 146 17.99 13.30 -8.87
N ASN A 147 16.68 12.97 -8.89
CA ASN A 147 15.67 13.56 -8.01
C ASN A 147 14.42 12.67 -7.83
N GLY A 148 14.45 11.42 -8.31
CA GLY A 148 13.37 10.44 -8.23
C GLY A 148 12.51 10.36 -9.50
N PHE A 149 12.32 11.45 -10.26
CA PHE A 149 11.53 11.43 -11.50
C PHE A 149 12.17 10.59 -12.61
N GLU A 150 13.47 10.37 -12.56
CA GLU A 150 14.17 9.52 -13.53
C GLU A 150 13.62 8.09 -13.57
N TYR A 151 13.09 7.57 -12.47
CA TYR A 151 12.51 6.23 -12.43
C TYR A 151 11.20 6.17 -13.21
N GLU A 152 10.33 7.18 -13.09
CA GLU A 152 9.09 7.29 -13.86
C GLU A 152 9.36 7.47 -15.35
N ILE A 153 10.35 8.33 -15.70
CA ILE A 153 10.77 8.58 -17.07
C ILE A 153 11.33 7.30 -17.71
N ARG A 154 12.20 6.57 -16.99
CA ARG A 154 12.78 5.31 -17.46
C ARG A 154 11.70 4.25 -17.66
N GLU A 155 10.76 4.14 -16.74
CA GLU A 155 9.66 3.18 -16.83
C GLU A 155 8.72 3.50 -18.00
N THR A 156 8.32 4.76 -18.16
CA THR A 156 7.52 5.22 -19.30
C THR A 156 8.23 4.91 -20.62
N SER A 157 9.52 5.24 -20.71
CA SER A 157 10.33 4.97 -21.91
C SER A 157 10.43 3.47 -22.19
N ARG A 158 10.55 2.63 -21.15
CA ARG A 158 10.54 1.17 -21.28
C ARG A 158 9.21 0.67 -21.86
N CYS A 159 8.10 1.13 -21.30
CA CYS A 159 6.76 0.73 -21.76
C CYS A 159 6.52 1.13 -23.22
N VAL A 160 6.85 2.35 -23.61
CA VAL A 160 6.72 2.83 -24.99
C VAL A 160 7.57 1.99 -25.96
N LYS A 161 8.83 1.71 -25.62
CA LYS A 161 9.73 0.87 -26.46
C LYS A 161 9.21 -0.56 -26.64
N LEU A 162 8.47 -1.09 -25.65
CA LEU A 162 7.86 -2.41 -25.70
C LEU A 162 6.46 -2.41 -26.33
N GLY A 163 5.97 -1.27 -26.82
CA GLY A 163 4.62 -1.14 -27.38
C GLY A 163 3.50 -1.33 -26.34
N ARG A 164 3.80 -1.15 -25.06
CA ARG A 164 2.82 -1.25 -23.98
C ARG A 164 2.07 0.06 -23.77
N THR A 165 0.81 -0.04 -23.39
CA THR A 165 -0.07 1.12 -23.10
C THR A 165 -0.07 1.52 -21.63
N GLY A 166 0.62 0.77 -20.78
CA GLY A 166 0.74 1.04 -19.33
C GLY A 166 1.91 0.28 -18.71
N SER A 167 2.28 0.69 -17.50
CA SER A 167 3.29 0.03 -16.69
C SER A 167 2.71 -1.21 -16.00
N ASP A 168 3.57 -2.21 -15.79
CA ASP A 168 3.30 -3.37 -14.94
C ASP A 168 3.76 -3.15 -13.49
N ARG A 169 4.27 -1.96 -13.16
CA ARG A 169 4.67 -1.56 -11.80
C ARG A 169 3.57 -0.80 -11.07
N TYR A 170 2.85 0.04 -11.78
CA TYR A 170 1.66 0.74 -11.33
C TYR A 170 0.68 0.77 -12.49
N THR A 171 -0.37 -0.05 -12.39
CA THR A 171 -1.29 -0.30 -13.49
C THR A 171 -2.41 0.74 -13.54
N PRO A 172 -3.13 0.89 -14.68
CA PRO A 172 -4.35 1.71 -14.73
C PRO A 172 -5.40 1.26 -13.70
N GLN A 173 -5.45 -0.03 -13.36
CA GLN A 173 -6.35 -0.60 -12.36
C GLN A 173 -6.00 -0.13 -10.96
N ASP A 174 -4.69 -0.05 -10.60
CA ASP A 174 -4.24 0.49 -9.32
C ASP A 174 -4.62 1.97 -9.19
N SER A 175 -4.41 2.75 -10.26
CA SER A 175 -4.80 4.16 -10.30
C SER A 175 -6.31 4.34 -10.11
N LEU A 176 -7.11 3.48 -10.75
CA LEU A 176 -8.58 3.51 -10.62
C LEU A 176 -9.01 3.12 -9.20
N ALA A 177 -8.41 2.08 -8.61
CA ALA A 177 -8.72 1.62 -7.25
C ALA A 177 -8.40 2.72 -6.23
N LEU A 178 -7.23 3.34 -6.33
CA LEU A 178 -6.85 4.45 -5.46
C LEU A 178 -7.77 5.66 -5.63
N THR A 179 -8.09 6.03 -6.87
CA THR A 179 -9.02 7.15 -7.16
C THR A 179 -10.40 6.87 -6.56
N ARG A 180 -10.87 5.63 -6.65
CA ARG A 180 -12.15 5.21 -6.09
C ARG A 180 -12.13 5.27 -4.56
N LEU A 181 -11.08 4.79 -3.93
CA LEU A 181 -10.89 4.89 -2.47
C LEU A 181 -10.96 6.35 -2.00
N MET A 182 -10.26 7.27 -2.69
CA MET A 182 -10.29 8.69 -2.38
C MET A 182 -11.69 9.30 -2.61
N TYR A 183 -12.35 8.94 -3.72
CA TYR A 183 -13.70 9.38 -4.03
C TYR A 183 -14.71 8.94 -2.97
N ASP A 184 -14.74 7.65 -2.64
CA ASP A 184 -15.68 7.09 -1.66
C ASP A 184 -15.46 7.70 -0.26
N THR A 185 -14.20 7.91 0.12
CA THR A 185 -13.83 8.58 1.37
C THR A 185 -14.36 10.01 1.41
N ARG A 186 -14.09 10.80 0.38
CA ARG A 186 -14.57 12.19 0.25
C ARG A 186 -16.09 12.26 0.25
N MET A 187 -16.76 11.34 -0.47
CA MET A 187 -18.22 11.29 -0.50
C MET A 187 -18.83 10.95 0.85
N SER A 188 -18.13 10.15 1.68
CA SER A 188 -18.58 9.87 3.05
C SER A 188 -18.60 11.09 3.95
N TRP A 189 -17.85 12.13 3.61
CA TRP A 189 -17.84 13.43 4.29
C TRP A 189 -18.90 14.40 3.76
N GLY A 190 -19.66 14.02 2.72
CA GLY A 190 -20.59 14.90 2.02
C GLY A 190 -19.91 15.93 1.14
N MET A 191 -18.61 15.84 0.93
CA MET A 191 -17.83 16.77 0.13
C MET A 191 -18.00 16.48 -1.37
N LYS A 192 -18.61 17.41 -2.11
CA LYS A 192 -18.83 17.32 -3.55
C LYS A 192 -18.17 18.49 -4.26
N PHE A 193 -17.57 18.22 -5.40
CA PHE A 193 -17.08 19.28 -6.28
C PHE A 193 -18.21 19.84 -7.13
N ALA A 194 -18.05 21.09 -7.58
CA ALA A 194 -19.09 21.80 -8.35
C ALA A 194 -19.51 21.07 -9.64
N CYS A 195 -18.64 20.26 -10.22
CA CYS A 195 -18.94 19.45 -11.41
C CYS A 195 -19.71 18.15 -11.11
N GLU A 196 -19.96 17.83 -9.85
CA GLU A 196 -20.67 16.61 -9.40
C GLU A 196 -22.09 16.92 -8.87
N VAL A 197 -22.55 18.15 -9.02
CA VAL A 197 -23.87 18.64 -8.54
C VAL A 197 -24.86 18.68 -9.71
#